data_e55550905ba71becf4c9d7d0cab812f3
#
_entry.id   e55550905ba71becf4c9d7d0cab812f3
#
_cell.length_a   1.000
_cell.length_b   1.000
_cell.length_c   1.000
_cell.angle_alpha   90.00
_cell.angle_beta   90.00
_cell.angle_gamma   90.00
#
_symmetry.space_group_name_H-M   'P 1'
#
loop_
_entity.id
_entity.type
_entity.pdbx_description
1 polymer ?
#
loop_
_entity_poly.entity_id
_entity_poly.type
_entity_poly.pdbx_seq_one_letter_code
_entity_poly.pdbx_strand_id
1 'polypeptide(L)'
;YEICACLVGSEMCIRDRGVSLSGNLLELSMTAGDISKEELIDILSRYNKKKKFYRLKNGAFVNAADSGLDTVEELRAGLQLTDKQMKQDKIEVQKYRALYLDAQLKENPVVLAVKDKSFKSLVRNMKTIEDNDFEVPESLDKVLREYQKRGFLWIKTLNYNGFGGILADDMGLGKTLQVIAFLLSEFLERRNTVVENI
;
A
#
# COMPACT_ATOMS: atom_id res chain seq x y z
N TYR A 1 32.07 31.87 10.59
CA TYR A 1 30.84 32.23 9.83
C TYR A 1 29.72 31.42 10.41
N GLU A 2 28.99 32.01 11.36
CA GLU A 2 27.72 31.50 11.82
C GLU A 2 26.74 31.61 10.64
N ILE A 3 26.42 30.46 10.02
CA ILE A 3 25.28 30.37 9.12
C ILE A 3 24.07 30.54 10.00
N CYS A 4 23.44 31.72 9.94
CA CYS A 4 22.24 32.03 10.68
C CYS A 4 21.22 30.91 10.56
N ALA A 5 20.83 30.33 11.69
CA ALA A 5 19.74 29.35 11.81
C ALA A 5 18.39 29.88 11.28
N CYS A 6 18.27 31.18 10.98
CA CYS A 6 17.11 31.82 10.40
C CYS A 6 16.90 31.55 8.90
N LEU A 7 17.85 30.96 8.19
CA LEU A 7 17.68 30.54 6.78
C LEU A 7 17.25 29.07 6.64
N VAL A 8 17.16 28.34 7.75
CA VAL A 8 16.56 27.01 7.88
C VAL A 8 15.14 27.12 8.46
N GLY A 9 14.54 28.28 8.35
CA GLY A 9 13.23 28.58 8.91
C GLY A 9 12.08 28.34 7.97
N SER A 10 11.75 27.13 7.78
CA SER A 10 10.41 26.53 7.77
C SER A 10 10.63 25.04 7.66
N GLU A 11 10.08 24.30 8.60
CA GLU A 11 10.01 22.84 8.51
C GLU A 11 9.36 22.48 7.17
N MET A 12 10.22 22.26 6.17
CA MET A 12 9.81 21.86 4.83
C MET A 12 9.52 20.37 4.84
N CYS A 13 8.61 19.99 5.75
CA CYS A 13 8.02 18.67 5.72
C CYS A 13 7.14 18.59 4.49
N ILE A 14 7.27 17.52 3.74
CA ILE A 14 6.29 17.18 2.70
C ILE A 14 5.00 16.86 3.44
N ARG A 15 4.17 17.88 3.65
CA ARG A 15 2.86 17.80 4.31
C ARG A 15 1.81 17.53 3.23
N ASP A 16 0.67 16.96 3.63
CA ASP A 16 -0.48 16.64 2.79
C ASP A 16 -0.21 15.54 1.74
N ARG A 17 0.14 14.37 2.22
CA ARG A 17 0.05 13.14 1.43
C ARG A 17 -1.23 12.43 1.80
N GLY A 18 -2.07 12.18 0.81
CA GLY A 18 -3.26 11.36 0.96
C GLY A 18 -3.06 10.00 0.30
N VAL A 19 -3.47 8.94 0.97
CA VAL A 19 -3.64 7.61 0.38
C VAL A 19 -5.10 7.24 0.52
N SER A 20 -5.78 7.09 -0.62
CA SER A 20 -7.17 6.68 -0.69
C SER A 20 -7.35 5.48 -1.62
N LEU A 21 -8.38 4.70 -1.36
CA LEU A 21 -8.77 3.58 -2.20
C LEU A 21 -9.92 4.01 -3.10
N SER A 22 -9.71 3.95 -4.43
CA SER A 22 -10.73 4.22 -5.44
C SER A 22 -10.93 2.99 -6.31
N GLY A 23 -11.97 2.22 -6.03
CA GLY A 23 -12.23 0.96 -6.71
C GLY A 23 -11.06 -0.03 -6.56
N ASN A 24 -10.40 -0.35 -7.66
CA ASN A 24 -9.27 -1.29 -7.70
C ASN A 24 -7.89 -0.60 -7.75
N LEU A 25 -7.85 0.71 -7.57
CA LEU A 25 -6.65 1.53 -7.59
C LEU A 25 -6.46 2.26 -6.26
N LEU A 26 -5.22 2.51 -5.89
CA LEU A 26 -4.84 3.40 -4.82
C LEU A 26 -4.50 4.76 -5.43
N GLU A 27 -5.10 5.81 -4.94
CA GLU A 27 -4.77 7.17 -5.28
C GLU A 27 -3.80 7.74 -4.26
N LEU A 28 -2.65 8.17 -4.73
CA LEU A 28 -1.62 8.84 -3.93
C LEU A 28 -1.59 10.31 -4.33
N SER A 29 -1.82 11.21 -3.38
CA SER A 29 -1.55 12.63 -3.54
C SER A 29 -0.24 12.98 -2.84
N MET A 30 0.66 13.68 -3.53
CA MET A 30 1.92 14.15 -2.98
C MET A 30 2.02 15.66 -3.22
N THR A 31 2.15 16.41 -2.13
CA THR A 31 2.49 17.83 -2.17
C THR A 31 3.80 18.04 -1.43
N ALA A 32 4.70 18.81 -1.97
CA ALA A 32 6.04 19.05 -1.43
C ALA A 32 6.16 20.47 -0.85
N GLY A 33 5.15 20.94 -0.13
CA GLY A 33 5.13 22.31 0.41
C GLY A 33 5.32 23.34 -0.71
N ASP A 34 6.34 24.19 -0.58
CA ASP A 34 6.64 25.26 -1.53
C ASP A 34 7.44 24.81 -2.78
N ILE A 35 7.72 23.50 -2.91
CA ILE A 35 8.45 22.95 -4.06
C ILE A 35 7.47 22.56 -5.16
N SER A 36 7.68 23.05 -6.38
CA SER A 36 6.89 22.60 -7.52
C SER A 36 7.18 21.14 -7.86
N LYS A 37 6.22 20.44 -8.48
CA LYS A 37 6.37 19.04 -8.86
C LYS A 37 7.52 18.83 -9.86
N GLU A 38 7.70 19.78 -10.78
CA GLU A 38 8.81 19.77 -11.75
C GLU A 38 10.16 19.88 -11.05
N GLU A 39 10.22 20.72 -10.03
CA GLU A 39 11.45 20.92 -9.26
C GLU A 39 11.77 19.71 -8.37
N LEU A 40 10.74 19.10 -7.78
CA LEU A 40 10.87 17.85 -7.04
C LEU A 40 11.42 16.72 -7.94
N ILE A 41 10.87 16.57 -9.15
CA ILE A 41 11.34 15.55 -10.12
C ILE A 41 12.79 15.83 -10.53
N ASP A 42 13.16 17.10 -10.74
CA ASP A 42 14.54 17.48 -11.07
C ASP A 42 15.52 17.14 -9.91
N ILE A 43 15.11 17.39 -8.67
CA ILE A 43 15.88 16.98 -7.49
C ILE A 43 16.02 15.46 -7.41
N LEU A 44 14.92 14.71 -7.58
CA LEU A 44 14.93 13.25 -7.54
C LEU A 44 15.78 12.65 -8.68
N SER A 45 15.80 13.26 -9.86
CA SER A 45 16.66 12.79 -10.97
C SER A 45 18.15 12.91 -10.65
N ARG A 46 18.54 13.86 -9.80
CA ARG A 46 19.90 14.12 -9.34
C ARG A 46 20.15 13.62 -7.91
N TYR A 47 19.21 12.85 -7.37
CA TYR A 47 19.26 12.40 -6.00
C TYR A 47 20.44 11.48 -5.75
N ASN A 48 21.14 11.74 -4.63
CA ASN A 48 22.24 10.89 -4.15
C ASN A 48 22.23 10.88 -2.62
N LYS A 49 22.12 9.69 -2.01
CA LYS A 49 22.10 9.49 -0.54
C LYS A 49 23.27 10.13 0.20
N LYS A 50 24.39 10.40 -0.46
CA LYS A 50 25.57 11.07 0.13
C LYS A 50 25.46 12.59 0.17
N LYS A 51 24.52 13.18 -0.59
CA LYS A 51 24.37 14.63 -0.71
C LYS A 51 23.30 15.12 0.28
N LYS A 52 23.72 15.94 1.22
CA LYS A 52 22.85 16.44 2.29
C LYS A 52 21.93 17.58 1.87
N PHE A 53 22.32 18.42 0.91
CA PHE A 53 21.57 19.61 0.52
C PHE A 53 21.35 19.71 -0.97
N TYR A 54 20.15 20.10 -1.38
CA TYR A 54 19.76 20.37 -2.76
C TYR A 54 19.34 21.84 -2.89
N ARG A 55 19.89 22.53 -3.89
CA ARG A 55 19.54 23.94 -4.16
C ARG A 55 18.29 24.00 -5.05
N LEU A 56 17.30 24.77 -4.62
CA LEU A 56 16.09 25.10 -5.37
C LEU A 56 16.35 26.22 -6.38
N LYS A 57 15.44 26.39 -7.35
CA LYS A 57 15.51 27.45 -8.36
C LYS A 57 15.40 28.84 -7.75
N ASN A 58 14.64 29.00 -6.65
CA ASN A 58 14.52 30.23 -5.90
C ASN A 58 15.78 30.55 -5.04
N GLY A 59 16.81 29.70 -5.07
CA GLY A 59 18.04 29.87 -4.33
C GLY A 59 18.05 29.25 -2.92
N ALA A 60 16.92 28.81 -2.39
CA ALA A 60 16.83 28.13 -1.10
C ALA A 60 17.48 26.73 -1.16
N PHE A 61 17.78 26.17 0.02
CA PHE A 61 18.34 24.82 0.14
C PHE A 61 17.37 23.91 0.87
N VAL A 62 17.24 22.68 0.37
CA VAL A 62 16.48 21.59 0.99
C VAL A 62 17.45 20.61 1.60
N ASN A 63 17.27 20.30 2.89
CA ASN A 63 17.99 19.23 3.55
C ASN A 63 17.33 17.88 3.21
N ALA A 64 18.07 16.97 2.62
CA ALA A 64 17.56 15.67 2.21
C ALA A 64 17.01 14.84 3.39
N ALA A 65 17.68 14.89 4.55
CA ALA A 65 17.31 14.10 5.72
C ALA A 65 15.99 14.57 6.35
N ASP A 66 15.77 15.89 6.41
CA ASP A 66 14.61 16.48 7.10
C ASP A 66 13.39 16.65 6.17
N SER A 67 13.61 16.60 4.86
CA SER A 67 12.56 16.84 3.85
C SER A 67 11.76 15.62 3.43
N GLY A 68 12.19 14.42 3.83
CA GLY A 68 11.60 13.16 3.39
C GLY A 68 11.86 12.82 1.92
N LEU A 69 12.86 13.42 1.28
CA LEU A 69 13.27 13.10 -0.10
C LEU A 69 13.70 11.64 -0.25
N ASP A 70 14.37 11.07 0.76
CA ASP A 70 14.76 9.66 0.79
C ASP A 70 13.53 8.76 0.62
N THR A 71 12.48 9.04 1.40
CA THR A 71 11.22 8.27 1.35
C THR A 71 10.50 8.44 0.02
N VAL A 72 10.53 9.64 -0.56
CA VAL A 72 9.93 9.86 -1.88
C VAL A 72 10.66 9.07 -2.96
N GLU A 73 11.98 9.04 -2.93
CA GLU A 73 12.76 8.27 -3.90
C GLU A 73 12.57 6.77 -3.71
N GLU A 74 12.51 6.29 -2.46
CA GLU A 74 12.20 4.89 -2.17
C GLU A 74 10.80 4.50 -2.64
N LEU A 75 9.80 5.36 -2.44
CA LEU A 75 8.45 5.15 -2.97
C LEU A 75 8.44 5.19 -4.51
N ARG A 76 9.14 6.15 -5.12
CA ARG A 76 9.26 6.25 -6.57
C ARG A 76 9.86 4.98 -7.17
N ALA A 77 10.98 4.53 -6.62
CA ALA A 77 11.66 3.31 -7.07
C ALA A 77 10.83 2.05 -6.81
N GLY A 78 10.31 1.87 -5.58
CA GLY A 78 9.53 0.69 -5.20
C GLY A 78 8.18 0.58 -5.91
N LEU A 79 7.54 1.70 -6.21
CA LEU A 79 6.31 1.75 -6.99
C LEU A 79 6.57 1.87 -8.50
N GLN A 80 7.83 1.99 -8.93
CA GLN A 80 8.23 2.17 -10.32
C GLN A 80 7.50 3.34 -10.99
N LEU A 81 7.39 4.48 -10.27
CA LEU A 81 6.69 5.65 -10.77
C LEU A 81 7.52 6.36 -11.83
N THR A 82 6.87 6.66 -12.94
CA THR A 82 7.46 7.47 -14.02
C THR A 82 7.36 8.97 -13.70
N ASP A 83 8.23 9.78 -14.29
CA ASP A 83 8.18 11.25 -14.14
C ASP A 83 6.83 11.83 -14.59
N LYS A 84 6.19 11.21 -15.58
CA LYS A 84 4.87 11.59 -16.06
C LYS A 84 3.79 11.39 -14.98
N GLN A 85 3.85 10.27 -14.25
CA GLN A 85 2.94 10.00 -13.14
C GLN A 85 3.20 10.93 -11.95
N MET A 86 4.47 11.22 -11.65
CA MET A 86 4.85 12.14 -10.58
C MET A 86 4.37 13.58 -10.78
N LYS A 87 4.11 14.00 -12.03
CA LYS A 87 3.53 15.31 -12.36
C LYS A 87 2.03 15.41 -12.09
N GLN A 88 1.35 14.28 -12.01
CA GLN A 88 -0.09 14.24 -11.74
C GLN A 88 -0.40 14.66 -10.30
N ASP A 89 -1.58 15.23 -10.07
CA ASP A 89 -2.05 15.55 -8.72
C ASP A 89 -2.40 14.30 -7.93
N LYS A 90 -2.91 13.29 -8.62
CA LYS A 90 -3.20 11.97 -8.10
C LYS A 90 -2.44 10.93 -8.90
N ILE A 91 -1.63 10.17 -8.21
CA ILE A 91 -0.87 9.05 -8.78
C ILE A 91 -1.67 7.78 -8.52
N GLU A 92 -2.09 7.12 -9.58
CA GLU A 92 -2.79 5.86 -9.49
C GLU A 92 -1.80 4.69 -9.45
N VAL A 93 -1.91 3.85 -8.43
CA VAL A 93 -1.15 2.61 -8.29
C VAL A 93 -2.06 1.44 -8.01
N GLN A 94 -1.62 0.27 -8.41
CA GLN A 94 -2.40 -0.96 -8.24
C GLN A 94 -2.64 -1.29 -6.75
N LYS A 95 -3.83 -1.74 -6.42
CA LYS A 95 -4.30 -2.07 -5.08
C LYS A 95 -3.37 -3.06 -4.33
N TYR A 96 -2.75 -4.02 -5.04
CA TYR A 96 -1.85 -5.01 -4.44
C TYR A 96 -0.60 -4.39 -3.79
N ARG A 97 -0.28 -3.13 -4.10
CA ARG A 97 0.84 -2.40 -3.49
C ARG A 97 0.50 -1.77 -2.14
N ALA A 98 -0.74 -1.95 -1.64
CA ALA A 98 -1.20 -1.37 -0.38
C ALA A 98 -0.34 -1.73 0.82
N LEU A 99 0.05 -3.00 0.96
CA LEU A 99 0.89 -3.46 2.07
C LEU A 99 2.29 -2.86 2.02
N TYR A 100 2.89 -2.76 0.83
CA TYR A 100 4.18 -2.10 0.64
C TYR A 100 4.11 -0.62 1.03
N LEU A 101 3.08 0.09 0.56
CA LEU A 101 2.85 1.49 0.93
C LEU A 101 2.68 1.66 2.43
N ASP A 102 1.87 0.81 3.07
CA ASP A 102 1.66 0.90 4.51
C ASP A 102 2.96 0.68 5.30
N ALA A 103 3.81 -0.25 4.86
CA ALA A 103 5.12 -0.50 5.48
C ALA A 103 6.03 0.73 5.34
N GLN A 104 6.21 1.26 4.12
CA GLN A 104 7.06 2.41 3.86
C GLN A 104 6.61 3.67 4.62
N LEU A 105 5.29 3.90 4.69
CA LEU A 105 4.73 5.04 5.42
C LEU A 105 4.81 4.89 6.95
N LYS A 106 5.02 3.69 7.47
CA LYS A 106 5.25 3.46 8.91
C LYS A 106 6.71 3.62 9.31
N GLU A 107 7.62 3.19 8.45
CA GLU A 107 9.06 3.28 8.69
C GLU A 107 9.57 4.73 8.63
N ASN A 108 8.85 5.61 7.94
CA ASN A 108 9.27 6.98 7.69
C ASN A 108 8.28 8.00 8.27
N PRO A 109 8.34 8.31 9.57
CA PRO A 109 7.40 9.21 10.25
C PRO A 109 7.48 10.67 9.78
N VAL A 110 8.57 11.07 9.11
CA VAL A 110 8.73 12.40 8.49
C VAL A 110 7.68 12.64 7.40
N VAL A 111 7.11 11.55 6.86
CA VAL A 111 6.07 11.58 5.84
C VAL A 111 4.70 11.45 6.51
N LEU A 112 4.07 12.58 6.80
CA LEU A 112 2.69 12.60 7.30
C LEU A 112 1.74 12.22 6.16
N ALA A 113 1.34 10.93 6.11
CA ALA A 113 0.35 10.47 5.16
C ALA A 113 -1.03 10.35 5.82
N VAL A 114 -2.00 11.07 5.31
CA VAL A 114 -3.41 10.89 5.69
C VAL A 114 -3.91 9.63 4.97
N LYS A 115 -4.12 8.56 5.75
CA LYS A 115 -4.65 7.29 5.25
C LYS A 115 -6.17 7.32 5.41
N ASP A 116 -6.92 7.12 4.34
CA ASP A 116 -8.38 7.05 4.41
C ASP A 116 -8.87 5.77 5.14
N LYS A 117 -10.17 5.73 5.45
CA LYS A 117 -10.77 4.60 6.16
C LYS A 117 -10.71 3.32 5.34
N SER A 118 -10.92 3.41 4.03
CA SER A 118 -10.94 2.27 3.11
C SER A 118 -9.56 1.64 2.98
N PHE A 119 -8.51 2.45 2.85
CA PHE A 119 -7.12 1.98 2.84
C PHE A 119 -6.73 1.30 4.16
N LYS A 120 -7.09 1.92 5.31
CA LYS A 120 -6.82 1.33 6.63
C LYS A 120 -7.53 -0.02 6.81
N SER A 121 -8.79 -0.10 6.37
CA SER A 121 -9.57 -1.34 6.41
C SER A 121 -8.94 -2.43 5.55
N LEU A 122 -8.56 -2.09 4.30
CA LEU A 122 -7.89 -3.01 3.39
C LEU A 122 -6.60 -3.60 4.02
N VAL A 123 -5.73 -2.72 4.54
CA VAL A 123 -4.47 -3.14 5.16
C VAL A 123 -4.71 -4.01 6.39
N ARG A 124 -5.70 -3.66 7.22
CA ARG A 124 -6.08 -4.45 8.40
C ARG A 124 -6.56 -5.84 7.98
N ASN A 125 -7.53 -5.92 7.06
CA ASN A 125 -8.09 -7.19 6.60
C ASN A 125 -7.05 -8.12 5.98
N MET A 126 -6.01 -7.55 5.34
CA MET A 126 -4.91 -8.33 4.79
C MET A 126 -3.91 -8.84 5.85
N LYS A 127 -3.81 -8.16 7.01
CA LYS A 127 -2.89 -8.54 8.09
C LYS A 127 -3.50 -9.50 9.09
N THR A 128 -4.83 -9.41 9.32
CA THR A 128 -5.57 -10.20 10.31
C THR A 128 -6.49 -11.19 9.61
N ILE A 129 -5.89 -12.22 9.01
CA ILE A 129 -6.62 -13.26 8.28
C ILE A 129 -7.57 -14.03 9.20
N GLU A 130 -7.18 -14.21 10.47
CA GLU A 130 -7.92 -14.97 11.48
C GLU A 130 -9.13 -14.20 12.04
N ASP A 131 -9.17 -12.87 11.89
CA ASP A 131 -10.27 -12.01 12.39
C ASP A 131 -11.35 -11.75 11.32
N ASN A 132 -11.29 -12.41 10.17
CA ASN A 132 -12.32 -12.30 9.15
C ASN A 132 -13.49 -13.24 9.47
N ASP A 133 -14.71 -12.77 9.25
CA ASP A 133 -15.97 -13.50 9.48
C ASP A 133 -16.22 -14.63 8.44
N PHE A 134 -15.16 -15.19 7.86
CA PHE A 134 -15.29 -16.28 6.91
C PHE A 134 -15.33 -17.63 7.63
N GLU A 135 -16.33 -18.42 7.30
CA GLU A 135 -16.51 -19.76 7.86
C GLU A 135 -16.23 -20.85 6.82
N VAL A 136 -15.61 -21.93 7.29
CA VAL A 136 -15.44 -23.12 6.47
C VAL A 136 -16.81 -23.77 6.26
N PRO A 137 -17.14 -24.23 5.03
CA PRO A 137 -18.39 -24.94 4.80
C PRO A 137 -18.55 -26.13 5.78
N GLU A 138 -19.69 -26.23 6.46
CA GLU A 138 -19.97 -27.25 7.49
C GLU A 138 -19.64 -28.69 7.03
N SER A 139 -19.91 -28.99 5.75
CA SER A 139 -19.62 -30.30 5.14
C SER A 139 -18.14 -30.65 5.12
N LEU A 140 -17.25 -29.65 5.17
CA LEU A 140 -15.80 -29.82 5.10
C LEU A 140 -15.08 -29.49 6.41
N ASP A 141 -15.78 -28.93 7.39
CA ASP A 141 -15.15 -28.51 8.66
C ASP A 141 -14.46 -29.66 9.40
N LYS A 142 -15.06 -30.85 9.37
CA LYS A 142 -14.50 -32.07 10.00
C LYS A 142 -13.45 -32.77 9.12
N VAL A 143 -13.38 -32.43 7.84
CA VAL A 143 -12.47 -33.07 6.86
C VAL A 143 -11.16 -32.28 6.77
N LEU A 144 -11.22 -30.95 6.84
CA LEU A 144 -10.07 -30.09 6.76
C LEU A 144 -9.26 -30.08 8.05
N ARG A 145 -7.94 -30.22 7.92
CA ARG A 145 -7.00 -30.03 9.02
C ARG A 145 -6.84 -28.52 9.30
N GLU A 146 -6.38 -28.15 10.50
CA GLU A 146 -6.25 -26.77 10.93
C GLU A 146 -5.44 -25.88 9.95
N TYR A 147 -4.30 -26.38 9.45
CA TYR A 147 -3.52 -25.62 8.47
C TYR A 147 -4.25 -25.46 7.13
N GLN A 148 -5.10 -26.42 6.73
CA GLN A 148 -5.92 -26.31 5.52
C GLN A 148 -7.06 -25.31 5.69
N LYS A 149 -7.64 -25.22 6.89
CA LYS A 149 -8.61 -24.18 7.24
C LYS A 149 -7.97 -22.79 7.16
N ARG A 150 -6.75 -22.63 7.68
CA ARG A 150 -5.99 -21.37 7.53
C ARG A 150 -5.73 -21.03 6.07
N GLY A 151 -5.33 -22.01 5.25
CA GLY A 151 -5.15 -21.83 3.82
C GLY A 151 -6.44 -21.40 3.12
N PHE A 152 -7.56 -22.02 3.45
CA PHE A 152 -8.89 -21.64 2.98
C PHE A 152 -9.22 -20.18 3.34
N LEU A 153 -9.08 -19.80 4.63
CA LEU A 153 -9.33 -18.42 5.08
C LEU A 153 -8.45 -17.41 4.35
N TRP A 154 -7.19 -17.75 4.13
CA TRP A 154 -6.27 -16.92 3.36
C TRP A 154 -6.75 -16.73 1.91
N ILE A 155 -7.17 -17.80 1.22
CA ILE A 155 -7.71 -17.72 -0.15
C ILE A 155 -8.98 -16.85 -0.17
N LYS A 156 -9.90 -17.02 0.79
CA LYS A 156 -11.13 -16.21 0.92
C LYS A 156 -10.79 -14.74 1.13
N THR A 157 -9.85 -14.44 2.01
CA THR A 157 -9.39 -13.06 2.28
C THR A 157 -8.81 -12.41 1.02
N LEU A 158 -8.00 -13.14 0.24
CA LEU A 158 -7.48 -12.64 -1.03
C LEU A 158 -8.60 -12.34 -2.01
N ASN A 159 -9.52 -13.30 -2.21
CA ASN A 159 -10.65 -13.15 -3.14
C ASN A 159 -11.54 -11.97 -2.75
N TYR A 160 -11.92 -11.85 -1.48
CA TYR A 160 -12.73 -10.74 -0.97
C TYR A 160 -12.10 -9.38 -1.25
N ASN A 161 -10.78 -9.27 -1.10
CA ASN A 161 -10.05 -8.04 -1.37
C ASN A 161 -9.69 -7.85 -2.86
N GLY A 162 -10.06 -8.78 -3.74
CA GLY A 162 -9.78 -8.73 -5.19
C GLY A 162 -8.31 -8.99 -5.52
N PHE A 163 -7.61 -9.80 -4.71
CA PHE A 163 -6.24 -10.22 -4.96
C PHE A 163 -6.18 -11.66 -5.47
N GLY A 164 -5.16 -11.95 -6.26
CA GLY A 164 -4.72 -13.30 -6.54
C GLY A 164 -3.66 -13.76 -5.55
N GLY A 165 -3.38 -15.07 -5.53
CA GLY A 165 -2.33 -15.64 -4.69
C GLY A 165 -1.78 -16.94 -5.27
N ILE A 166 -0.67 -17.40 -4.69
CA ILE A 166 -0.02 -18.66 -5.03
C ILE A 166 -0.01 -19.53 -3.76
N LEU A 167 -0.72 -20.65 -3.81
CA LEU A 167 -0.70 -21.65 -2.74
C LEU A 167 0.52 -22.57 -2.93
N ALA A 168 1.63 -22.23 -2.28
CA ALA A 168 2.93 -22.88 -2.45
C ALA A 168 3.28 -23.86 -1.32
N ASP A 169 2.30 -24.58 -0.78
CA ASP A 169 2.53 -25.62 0.22
C ASP A 169 3.32 -26.80 -0.36
N ASP A 170 3.95 -27.61 0.50
CA ASP A 170 4.66 -28.83 0.10
C ASP A 170 3.73 -29.85 -0.58
N MET A 171 4.33 -30.77 -1.33
CA MET A 171 3.59 -31.86 -1.97
C MET A 171 2.92 -32.74 -0.91
N GLY A 172 1.68 -33.17 -1.20
CA GLY A 172 0.91 -34.05 -0.28
C GLY A 172 0.12 -33.32 0.81
N LEU A 173 0.28 -32.00 1.00
CA LEU A 173 -0.47 -31.24 2.03
C LEU A 173 -1.94 -30.93 1.66
N GLY A 174 -2.43 -31.47 0.56
CA GLY A 174 -3.84 -31.35 0.18
C GLY A 174 -4.25 -29.96 -0.32
N LYS A 175 -3.38 -29.30 -1.11
CA LYS A 175 -3.71 -28.02 -1.79
C LYS A 175 -5.01 -28.08 -2.57
N THR A 176 -5.26 -29.19 -3.26
CA THR A 176 -6.48 -29.40 -4.03
C THR A 176 -7.72 -29.35 -3.14
N LEU A 177 -7.66 -29.91 -1.92
CA LEU A 177 -8.78 -29.89 -0.99
C LEU A 177 -9.08 -28.46 -0.50
N GLN A 178 -8.05 -27.65 -0.24
CA GLN A 178 -8.21 -26.24 0.13
C GLN A 178 -8.89 -25.42 -0.99
N VAL A 179 -8.49 -25.67 -2.24
CA VAL A 179 -9.10 -25.00 -3.41
C VAL A 179 -10.55 -25.46 -3.61
N ILE A 180 -10.84 -26.77 -3.45
CA ILE A 180 -12.21 -27.29 -3.52
C ILE A 180 -13.09 -26.66 -2.43
N ALA A 181 -12.59 -26.54 -1.20
CA ALA A 181 -13.31 -25.89 -0.12
C ALA A 181 -13.66 -24.44 -0.44
N PHE A 182 -12.70 -23.70 -1.00
CA PHE A 182 -12.91 -22.34 -1.47
C PHE A 182 -13.99 -22.26 -2.57
N LEU A 183 -13.90 -23.08 -3.59
CA LEU A 183 -14.86 -23.10 -4.68
C LEU A 183 -16.27 -23.46 -4.19
N LEU A 184 -16.39 -24.42 -3.28
CA LEU A 184 -17.67 -24.78 -2.66
C LEU A 184 -18.27 -23.61 -1.87
N SER A 185 -17.46 -22.91 -1.07
CA SER A 185 -17.91 -21.72 -0.33
C SER A 185 -18.46 -20.64 -1.29
N GLU A 186 -17.71 -20.31 -2.34
CA GLU A 186 -18.14 -19.33 -3.35
C GLU A 186 -19.46 -19.75 -4.06
N PHE A 187 -19.60 -21.04 -4.35
CA PHE A 187 -20.81 -21.56 -4.97
C PHE A 187 -22.03 -21.44 -4.03
N LEU A 188 -21.86 -21.78 -2.74
CA LEU A 188 -22.91 -21.69 -1.74
C LEU A 188 -23.34 -20.24 -1.51
N GLU A 189 -22.41 -19.32 -1.39
CA GLU A 189 -22.67 -17.88 -1.21
C GLU A 189 -23.47 -17.31 -2.40
N ARG A 190 -23.04 -17.60 -3.63
CA ARG A 190 -23.76 -17.16 -4.84
C ARG A 190 -25.17 -17.73 -4.92
N ARG A 191 -25.35 -18.98 -4.54
CA ARG A 191 -26.68 -19.61 -4.52
C ARG A 191 -27.61 -18.92 -3.51
N ASN A 192 -27.12 -18.62 -2.31
CA ASN A 192 -27.90 -17.94 -1.28
C ASN A 192 -28.29 -16.53 -1.71
N THR A 193 -27.38 -15.77 -2.32
CA THR A 193 -27.68 -14.43 -2.86
C THR A 193 -28.76 -14.44 -3.95
N VAL A 194 -28.82 -15.48 -4.77
CA VAL A 194 -29.88 -15.62 -5.79
C VAL A 194 -31.22 -15.93 -5.16
N VAL A 195 -31.27 -16.74 -4.10
CA VAL A 195 -32.51 -17.11 -3.40
C VAL A 195 -33.10 -15.94 -2.61
N GLU A 196 -32.26 -15.07 -2.04
CA GLU A 196 -32.70 -13.89 -1.29
C GLU A 196 -33.26 -12.76 -2.18
N ASN A 197 -33.00 -12.79 -3.48
CA ASN A 197 -33.44 -11.79 -4.46
C ASN A 197 -34.70 -12.24 -5.27
N ILE A 198 -35.32 -13.37 -4.93
CA ILE A 198 -36.58 -13.87 -5.51
C ILE A 198 -37.71 -13.72 -4.50
#